data_e7ed0c753373089bbb5cadae96fa9f2d
#
_entry.id   e7ed0c753373089bbb5cadae96fa9f2d
#
_cell.length_a   1.000
_cell.length_b   1.000
_cell.length_c   1.000
_cell.angle_alpha   90.00
_cell.angle_beta   90.00
_cell.angle_gamma   90.00
#
_symmetry.space_group_name_H-M   'P 1'
#
loop_
_entity.id
_entity.type
_entity.pdbx_description
1 polymer ?
#
loop_
_entity_poly.entity_id
_entity_poly.type
_entity_poly.pdbx_seq_one_letter_code
_entity_poly.pdbx_strand_id
1 'polypeptide(L)'
;MKELIKQRILDALSWSPKVLDDLIFARPDTVLHDPFLYTNMDKLITELHNFKIEQDKNPEKLLIVDTDYDTDGIMSAAVLTAALACFGINHRVYIPSMEDGYGLNVKAVNDMLQTYNNVSIILTADNGTNAYEGIDYANSVGIPVLVTDHHIGSSKPANAKVIVNPNVPTDFYPYKGNAGATVAWKTMMAYAKKYAPQQEKNIYRLIVFAGIANVADVMPITDENHFMVREAIHILNDIQNNKPFPKTNIQVYDNTLQGLYDLIHNMQMLRDQERQANGKKASPLPRDEQLIGWYISPLLNAPRRVVGTPTSAFKGLLHPDASVRQEQVRQMMQQNKRKSELRDAAIASVDPNTLGEHSNVIQIDAPHGIAGLVAGQFVGNTNKATIVFACGKNITNDMIISGSARSTELAPLPAIIADIEKEHPGIVVGGGGHAQAAGYAIRYGDLEKFRKAFDISTRRIIARVLEELESQVVEVQPQNRMVLAFHDGISGIDGLHYNISRDAELSKHVMEVLDFFDEIKPFGKGFEAETQFTFMLDPIEIQKHNYNPDFWKTFKAEIAGVEVLTFDIELAQMLKTRISEGNDGIIVCKCELKRNEFMGRVKPQMVLSLP
;
A
#
# COMPACT_ATOMS: atom_id res chain seq x y z
N MET A 1 -29.13 -4.52 14.55
CA MET A 1 -27.71 -4.11 14.55
C MET A 1 -27.21 -3.78 13.15
N LYS A 2 -27.31 -4.68 12.15
CA LYS A 2 -26.86 -4.43 10.77
C LYS A 2 -27.39 -3.12 10.17
N GLU A 3 -28.69 -2.86 10.23
CA GLU A 3 -29.29 -1.64 9.69
C GLU A 3 -28.85 -0.36 10.46
N LEU A 4 -28.66 -0.46 11.76
CA LEU A 4 -28.15 0.66 12.55
C LEU A 4 -26.70 0.99 12.18
N ILE A 5 -25.85 -0.04 12.00
CA ILE A 5 -24.47 0.12 11.56
C ILE A 5 -24.42 0.70 10.16
N LYS A 6 -25.26 0.18 9.26
CA LYS A 6 -25.42 0.68 7.89
C LYS A 6 -25.76 2.18 7.91
N GLN A 7 -26.75 2.58 8.70
CA GLN A 7 -27.13 4.00 8.83
C GLN A 7 -26.00 4.88 9.36
N ARG A 8 -25.27 4.40 10.38
CA ARG A 8 -24.14 5.15 10.96
C ARG A 8 -22.97 5.31 9.98
N ILE A 9 -22.69 4.29 9.14
CA ILE A 9 -21.72 4.40 8.08
C ILE A 9 -22.14 5.49 7.09
N LEU A 10 -23.41 5.48 6.69
CA LEU A 10 -23.94 6.49 5.79
C LEU A 10 -23.81 7.91 6.37
N ASP A 11 -24.13 8.06 7.67
CA ASP A 11 -24.06 9.34 8.36
C ASP A 11 -22.60 9.80 8.53
N ALA A 12 -21.70 8.93 8.99
CA ALA A 12 -20.29 9.24 9.21
C ALA A 12 -19.54 9.61 7.93
N LEU A 13 -19.89 8.98 6.80
CA LEU A 13 -19.28 9.26 5.52
C LEU A 13 -20.07 10.27 4.68
N SER A 14 -21.19 10.77 5.20
CA SER A 14 -22.14 11.61 4.45
C SER A 14 -22.58 10.96 3.13
N TRP A 15 -22.71 9.64 3.13
CA TRP A 15 -23.12 8.87 1.95
C TRP A 15 -24.63 8.72 1.87
N SER A 16 -25.15 8.73 0.64
CA SER A 16 -26.51 8.28 0.40
C SER A 16 -26.58 6.74 0.42
N PRO A 17 -27.74 6.14 0.72
CA PRO A 17 -27.94 4.69 0.60
C PRO A 17 -27.50 4.12 -0.75
N LYS A 18 -27.68 4.89 -1.82
CA LYS A 18 -27.26 4.52 -3.17
C LYS A 18 -25.75 4.32 -3.29
N VAL A 19 -24.93 5.16 -2.65
CA VAL A 19 -23.46 5.01 -2.67
C VAL A 19 -23.04 3.69 -2.04
N LEU A 20 -23.68 3.31 -0.93
CA LEU A 20 -23.40 2.02 -0.28
C LEU A 20 -23.88 0.83 -1.14
N ASP A 21 -25.05 0.94 -1.76
CA ASP A 21 -25.57 -0.08 -2.67
C ASP A 21 -24.67 -0.21 -3.92
N ASP A 22 -24.19 0.91 -4.48
CA ASP A 22 -23.24 0.92 -5.59
C ASP A 22 -21.91 0.26 -5.20
N LEU A 23 -21.47 0.40 -3.95
CA LEU A 23 -20.27 -0.26 -3.43
C LEU A 23 -20.45 -1.78 -3.28
N ILE A 24 -21.58 -2.22 -2.71
CA ILE A 24 -21.89 -3.64 -2.47
C ILE A 24 -22.16 -4.36 -3.80
N PHE A 25 -22.95 -3.76 -4.67
CA PHE A 25 -23.42 -4.34 -5.94
C PHE A 25 -22.67 -3.79 -7.17
N ALA A 26 -21.49 -3.21 -6.95
CA ALA A 26 -20.70 -2.59 -8.01
C ALA A 26 -20.45 -3.54 -9.20
N ARG A 27 -20.64 -3.02 -10.40
CA ARG A 27 -20.33 -3.68 -11.67
C ARG A 27 -19.34 -2.82 -12.46
N PRO A 28 -18.52 -3.45 -13.34
CA PRO A 28 -17.50 -2.72 -14.11
C PRO A 28 -18.05 -1.53 -14.88
N ASP A 29 -19.23 -1.70 -15.48
CA ASP A 29 -19.90 -0.69 -16.32
C ASP A 29 -20.50 0.48 -15.53
N THR A 30 -20.62 0.35 -14.22
CA THR A 30 -21.21 1.40 -13.36
C THR A 30 -20.19 2.16 -12.52
N VAL A 31 -19.03 1.55 -12.23
CA VAL A 31 -18.05 2.12 -11.29
C VAL A 31 -16.70 2.47 -11.93
N LEU A 32 -16.32 1.80 -13.02
CA LEU A 32 -15.06 2.11 -13.69
C LEU A 32 -15.25 3.29 -14.64
N HIS A 33 -14.50 4.34 -14.41
CA HIS A 33 -14.48 5.49 -15.34
C HIS A 33 -13.95 5.07 -16.72
N ASP A 34 -14.51 5.67 -17.76
CA ASP A 34 -14.04 5.42 -19.12
C ASP A 34 -12.58 5.86 -19.27
N PRO A 35 -11.67 4.99 -19.76
CA PRO A 35 -10.27 5.34 -19.94
C PRO A 35 -10.06 6.52 -20.91
N PHE A 36 -10.99 6.79 -21.81
CA PHE A 36 -10.90 7.95 -22.72
C PHE A 36 -11.14 9.30 -22.04
N LEU A 37 -11.50 9.33 -20.76
CA LEU A 37 -11.57 10.55 -19.97
C LEU A 37 -10.17 11.12 -19.60
N TYR A 38 -9.10 10.33 -19.67
CA TYR A 38 -7.74 10.88 -19.61
C TYR A 38 -7.49 11.77 -20.83
N THR A 39 -7.05 12.98 -20.61
CA THR A 39 -6.94 14.03 -21.66
C THR A 39 -6.14 13.59 -22.89
N ASN A 40 -5.06 12.83 -22.71
CA ASN A 40 -4.19 12.41 -23.80
C ASN A 40 -4.31 10.92 -24.16
N MET A 41 -5.29 10.20 -23.63
CA MET A 41 -5.43 8.77 -23.85
C MET A 41 -5.50 8.40 -25.33
N ASP A 42 -6.36 9.10 -26.07
CA ASP A 42 -6.53 8.82 -27.51
C ASP A 42 -5.24 9.04 -28.31
N LYS A 43 -4.46 10.07 -27.96
CA LYS A 43 -3.16 10.34 -28.59
C LYS A 43 -2.16 9.23 -28.28
N LEU A 44 -2.06 8.80 -27.02
CA LEU A 44 -1.09 7.77 -26.61
C LEU A 44 -1.35 6.45 -27.31
N ILE A 45 -2.60 5.96 -27.29
CA ILE A 45 -2.94 4.69 -27.94
C ILE A 45 -2.83 4.76 -29.46
N THR A 46 -3.03 5.96 -30.07
CA THR A 46 -2.82 6.16 -31.51
C THR A 46 -1.33 6.08 -31.86
N GLU A 47 -0.45 6.68 -31.06
CA GLU A 47 1.01 6.56 -31.27
C GLU A 47 1.49 5.12 -31.09
N LEU A 48 0.96 4.42 -30.09
CA LEU A 48 1.24 2.99 -29.89
C LEU A 48 0.75 2.14 -31.08
N HIS A 49 -0.42 2.47 -31.64
CA HIS A 49 -0.95 1.78 -32.81
C HIS A 49 -0.14 2.09 -34.08
N ASN A 50 0.29 3.33 -34.27
CA ASN A 50 1.18 3.70 -35.37
C ASN A 50 2.50 2.93 -35.29
N PHE A 51 3.06 2.81 -34.08
CA PHE A 51 4.25 1.98 -33.85
C PHE A 51 3.98 0.50 -34.23
N LYS A 52 2.81 -0.06 -33.85
CA LYS A 52 2.42 -1.43 -34.23
C LYS A 52 2.38 -1.61 -35.76
N ILE A 53 1.77 -0.66 -36.48
CA ILE A 53 1.71 -0.69 -37.96
C ILE A 53 3.12 -0.65 -38.58
N GLU A 54 4.01 0.15 -38.02
CA GLU A 54 5.40 0.21 -38.48
C GLU A 54 6.19 -1.06 -38.16
N GLN A 55 5.93 -1.64 -36.97
CA GLN A 55 6.55 -2.89 -36.56
C GLN A 55 6.08 -4.07 -37.42
N ASP A 56 4.83 -4.09 -37.89
CA ASP A 56 4.34 -5.11 -38.80
C ASP A 56 5.06 -5.08 -40.16
N LYS A 57 5.55 -3.90 -40.57
CA LYS A 57 6.39 -3.72 -41.80
C LYS A 57 7.86 -4.02 -41.52
N ASN A 58 8.31 -3.79 -40.28
CA ASN A 58 9.69 -4.04 -39.85
C ASN A 58 9.66 -4.73 -38.45
N PRO A 59 9.58 -6.07 -38.41
CA PRO A 59 9.46 -6.85 -37.19
C PRO A 59 10.64 -6.70 -36.19
N GLU A 60 11.75 -6.15 -36.64
CA GLU A 60 12.91 -5.91 -35.77
C GLU A 60 12.74 -4.68 -34.88
N LYS A 61 11.81 -3.76 -35.18
CA LYS A 61 11.51 -2.62 -34.31
C LYS A 61 11.11 -3.10 -32.94
N LEU A 62 11.69 -2.49 -31.90
CA LEU A 62 11.51 -2.91 -30.51
C LEU A 62 10.94 -1.78 -29.67
N LEU A 63 9.88 -2.09 -28.90
CA LEU A 63 9.40 -1.26 -27.82
C LEU A 63 10.05 -1.69 -26.50
N ILE A 64 10.60 -0.72 -25.76
CA ILE A 64 11.06 -0.97 -24.38
C ILE A 64 10.00 -0.46 -23.40
N VAL A 65 9.61 -1.34 -22.49
CA VAL A 65 8.81 -1.01 -21.31
C VAL A 65 9.77 -0.65 -20.18
N ASP A 66 9.66 0.55 -19.65
CA ASP A 66 10.38 1.03 -18.47
C ASP A 66 9.41 1.29 -17.34
N THR A 67 9.66 0.71 -16.16
CA THR A 67 8.80 0.87 -14.99
C THR A 67 9.63 1.14 -13.74
N ASP A 68 8.97 1.66 -12.67
CA ASP A 68 9.64 1.74 -11.39
C ASP A 68 9.98 0.34 -10.83
N TYR A 69 10.82 0.32 -9.83
CA TYR A 69 11.42 -0.88 -9.23
C TYR A 69 10.64 -1.43 -8.02
N ASP A 70 9.51 -0.83 -7.67
CA ASP A 70 8.69 -1.29 -6.56
C ASP A 70 7.49 -2.15 -7.00
N THR A 71 6.59 -2.46 -6.08
CA THR A 71 5.47 -3.36 -6.39
C THR A 71 4.54 -2.77 -7.45
N ASP A 72 4.27 -1.45 -7.44
CA ASP A 72 3.44 -0.82 -8.47
C ASP A 72 4.12 -0.89 -9.85
N GLY A 73 5.41 -0.54 -9.93
CA GLY A 73 6.18 -0.69 -11.18
C GLY A 73 6.24 -2.13 -11.68
N ILE A 74 6.40 -3.13 -10.80
CA ILE A 74 6.39 -4.55 -11.17
C ILE A 74 5.01 -4.98 -11.69
N MET A 75 3.91 -4.52 -11.06
CA MET A 75 2.55 -4.77 -11.54
C MET A 75 2.28 -4.06 -12.87
N SER A 76 2.80 -2.84 -13.04
CA SER A 76 2.77 -2.09 -14.31
C SER A 76 3.44 -2.87 -15.43
N ALA A 77 4.63 -3.43 -15.17
CA ALA A 77 5.35 -4.27 -16.13
C ALA A 77 4.54 -5.54 -16.49
N ALA A 78 3.87 -6.16 -15.52
CA ALA A 78 3.03 -7.33 -15.77
C ALA A 78 1.84 -6.99 -16.67
N VAL A 79 1.15 -5.88 -16.40
CA VAL A 79 0.04 -5.37 -17.25
C VAL A 79 0.54 -5.14 -18.67
N LEU A 80 1.61 -4.35 -18.83
CA LEU A 80 2.11 -3.98 -20.15
C LEU A 80 2.65 -5.19 -20.93
N THR A 81 3.43 -6.08 -20.27
CA THR A 81 3.95 -7.30 -20.90
C THR A 81 2.83 -8.18 -21.46
N ALA A 82 1.81 -8.45 -20.64
CA ALA A 82 0.69 -9.30 -21.05
C ALA A 82 -0.16 -8.63 -22.15
N ALA A 83 -0.48 -7.34 -22.00
CA ALA A 83 -1.32 -6.62 -22.95
C ALA A 83 -0.65 -6.41 -24.31
N LEU A 84 0.61 -5.97 -24.33
CA LEU A 84 1.36 -5.78 -25.56
C LEU A 84 1.51 -7.09 -26.35
N ALA A 85 1.68 -8.22 -25.63
CA ALA A 85 1.66 -9.54 -26.26
C ALA A 85 0.28 -9.88 -26.88
N CYS A 86 -0.82 -9.53 -26.22
CA CYS A 86 -2.18 -9.69 -26.80
C CYS A 86 -2.38 -8.87 -28.07
N PHE A 87 -1.70 -7.74 -28.19
CA PHE A 87 -1.75 -6.89 -29.38
C PHE A 87 -0.71 -7.25 -30.45
N GLY A 88 0.14 -8.25 -30.18
CA GLY A 88 1.22 -8.66 -31.08
C GLY A 88 2.30 -7.61 -31.22
N ILE A 89 2.55 -6.79 -30.19
CA ILE A 89 3.60 -5.78 -30.15
C ILE A 89 4.87 -6.41 -29.58
N ASN A 90 5.96 -6.41 -30.36
CA ASN A 90 7.27 -6.89 -29.91
C ASN A 90 7.86 -5.91 -28.90
N HIS A 91 8.14 -6.38 -27.70
CA HIS A 91 8.61 -5.56 -26.59
C HIS A 91 9.60 -6.29 -25.69
N ARG A 92 10.32 -5.54 -24.88
CA ARG A 92 11.14 -6.02 -23.76
C ARG A 92 10.93 -5.13 -22.56
N VAL A 93 11.04 -5.70 -21.36
CA VAL A 93 11.01 -4.96 -20.10
C VAL A 93 12.45 -4.65 -19.68
N TYR A 94 12.73 -3.39 -19.45
CA TYR A 94 13.96 -2.95 -18.80
C TYR A 94 13.77 -3.09 -17.28
N ILE A 95 14.72 -3.73 -16.60
CA ILE A 95 14.68 -3.91 -15.15
C ILE A 95 15.62 -2.87 -14.53
N PRO A 96 15.08 -1.81 -13.89
CA PRO A 96 15.92 -0.76 -13.32
C PRO A 96 16.69 -1.26 -12.09
N SER A 97 17.77 -0.57 -11.74
CA SER A 97 18.53 -0.75 -10.51
C SER A 97 18.45 0.51 -9.65
N MET A 98 18.44 0.36 -8.33
CA MET A 98 18.48 1.52 -7.43
C MET A 98 19.77 2.35 -7.58
N GLU A 99 20.88 1.74 -8.01
CA GLU A 99 22.14 2.43 -8.28
C GLU A 99 22.04 3.35 -9.52
N ASP A 100 21.09 3.06 -10.40
CA ASP A 100 20.87 3.85 -11.63
C ASP A 100 20.06 5.13 -11.35
N GLY A 101 19.47 5.27 -10.17
CA GLY A 101 18.60 6.36 -9.80
C GLY A 101 17.12 6.02 -10.02
N TYR A 102 16.25 6.99 -9.77
CA TYR A 102 14.80 6.85 -9.89
C TYR A 102 14.33 7.22 -11.31
N GLY A 103 13.42 6.42 -11.85
CA GLY A 103 12.73 6.67 -13.10
C GLY A 103 13.62 6.66 -14.34
N LEU A 104 13.04 7.02 -15.49
CA LEU A 104 13.77 7.10 -16.75
C LEU A 104 14.81 8.23 -16.69
N ASN A 105 16.08 7.87 -16.69
CA ASN A 105 17.20 8.80 -16.68
C ASN A 105 18.18 8.51 -17.82
N VAL A 106 19.20 9.36 -18.01
CA VAL A 106 20.19 9.24 -19.09
C VAL A 106 20.90 7.89 -19.07
N LYS A 107 21.26 7.39 -17.87
CA LYS A 107 21.93 6.09 -17.72
C LYS A 107 21.01 4.95 -18.18
N ALA A 108 19.74 4.94 -17.73
CA ALA A 108 18.77 3.93 -18.11
C ALA A 108 18.56 3.88 -19.63
N VAL A 109 18.42 5.04 -20.29
CA VAL A 109 18.31 5.10 -21.77
C VAL A 109 19.55 4.55 -22.44
N ASN A 110 20.76 4.90 -21.98
CA ASN A 110 22.00 4.36 -22.52
C ASN A 110 22.08 2.84 -22.35
N ASP A 111 21.76 2.32 -21.19
CA ASP A 111 21.77 0.88 -20.90
C ASP A 111 20.77 0.12 -21.79
N MET A 112 19.58 0.70 -22.04
CA MET A 112 18.61 0.15 -22.99
C MET A 112 19.18 0.07 -24.40
N LEU A 113 19.81 1.15 -24.88
CA LEU A 113 20.39 1.20 -26.24
C LEU A 113 21.59 0.28 -26.40
N GLN A 114 22.36 0.03 -25.34
CA GLN A 114 23.48 -0.91 -25.37
C GLN A 114 23.03 -2.37 -25.27
N THR A 115 21.93 -2.62 -24.51
CA THR A 115 21.42 -3.98 -24.24
C THR A 115 20.56 -4.51 -25.38
N TYR A 116 19.78 -3.65 -26.01
CA TYR A 116 18.78 -4.04 -26.99
C TYR A 116 19.05 -3.39 -28.34
N ASN A 117 18.99 -4.21 -29.40
CA ASN A 117 19.04 -3.71 -30.76
C ASN A 117 17.68 -3.15 -31.20
N ASN A 118 17.70 -2.18 -32.12
CA ASN A 118 16.50 -1.65 -32.79
C ASN A 118 15.44 -1.05 -31.86
N VAL A 119 15.85 -0.51 -30.72
CA VAL A 119 14.97 0.27 -29.85
C VAL A 119 14.37 1.42 -30.66
N SER A 120 13.06 1.47 -30.73
CA SER A 120 12.36 2.44 -31.60
C SER A 120 11.38 3.32 -30.83
N ILE A 121 11.00 2.92 -29.63
CA ILE A 121 10.11 3.65 -28.74
C ILE A 121 10.28 3.15 -27.30
N ILE A 122 10.12 4.03 -26.34
CA ILE A 122 10.04 3.69 -24.90
C ILE A 122 8.63 3.98 -24.41
N LEU A 123 8.03 3.04 -23.69
CA LEU A 123 6.78 3.21 -22.97
C LEU A 123 7.06 3.09 -21.47
N THR A 124 6.89 4.19 -20.72
CA THR A 124 7.05 4.16 -19.27
C THR A 124 5.72 3.88 -18.58
N ALA A 125 5.78 3.24 -17.42
CA ALA A 125 4.65 3.13 -16.50
C ALA A 125 5.12 3.29 -15.06
N ASP A 126 4.31 3.98 -14.25
CA ASP A 126 4.62 4.31 -12.87
C ASP A 126 5.87 5.20 -12.72
N ASN A 127 6.25 5.88 -13.77
CA ASN A 127 7.29 6.90 -13.82
C ASN A 127 7.21 7.68 -15.14
N GLY A 128 8.01 8.73 -15.27
CA GLY A 128 8.21 9.44 -16.52
C GLY A 128 7.70 10.88 -16.54
N THR A 129 6.67 11.23 -15.78
CA THR A 129 6.10 12.59 -15.78
C THR A 129 7.14 13.67 -15.50
N ASN A 130 8.07 13.39 -14.58
CA ASN A 130 9.13 14.31 -14.16
C ASN A 130 10.54 13.85 -14.61
N ALA A 131 10.64 12.95 -15.58
CA ALA A 131 11.90 12.39 -16.07
C ALA A 131 12.56 13.27 -17.14
N TYR A 132 12.83 14.54 -16.82
CA TYR A 132 13.27 15.58 -17.79
C TYR A 132 14.52 15.17 -18.54
N GLU A 133 15.62 14.87 -17.84
CA GLU A 133 16.91 14.57 -18.44
C GLU A 133 16.88 13.29 -19.28
N GLY A 134 16.22 12.25 -18.79
CA GLY A 134 16.10 10.98 -19.50
C GLY A 134 15.28 11.10 -20.77
N ILE A 135 14.16 11.82 -20.73
CA ILE A 135 13.29 12.03 -21.90
C ILE A 135 13.97 12.96 -22.92
N ASP A 136 14.61 14.04 -22.48
CA ASP A 136 15.32 14.94 -23.39
C ASP A 136 16.49 14.20 -24.06
N TYR A 137 17.19 13.33 -23.34
CA TYR A 137 18.23 12.50 -23.90
C TYR A 137 17.66 11.47 -24.91
N ALA A 138 16.59 10.75 -24.58
CA ALA A 138 15.93 9.83 -25.49
C ALA A 138 15.50 10.54 -26.80
N ASN A 139 14.89 11.74 -26.68
CA ASN A 139 14.52 12.57 -27.82
C ASN A 139 15.73 12.97 -28.65
N SER A 140 16.87 13.32 -28.03
CA SER A 140 18.10 13.73 -28.72
C SER A 140 18.72 12.61 -29.57
N VAL A 141 18.49 11.35 -29.20
CA VAL A 141 18.93 10.17 -29.95
C VAL A 141 17.83 9.58 -30.84
N GLY A 142 16.71 10.29 -30.99
CA GLY A 142 15.62 9.93 -31.91
C GLY A 142 14.66 8.86 -31.38
N ILE A 143 14.64 8.59 -30.08
CA ILE A 143 13.74 7.61 -29.44
C ILE A 143 12.58 8.35 -28.77
N PRO A 144 11.35 8.28 -29.32
CA PRO A 144 10.17 8.86 -28.68
C PRO A 144 9.80 8.11 -27.40
N VAL A 145 9.30 8.87 -26.40
CA VAL A 145 8.84 8.33 -25.12
C VAL A 145 7.35 8.56 -24.96
N LEU A 146 6.61 7.49 -24.66
CA LEU A 146 5.22 7.54 -24.22
C LEU A 146 5.19 7.30 -22.71
N VAL A 147 4.42 8.09 -21.98
CA VAL A 147 4.39 8.03 -20.51
C VAL A 147 2.99 7.67 -20.03
N THR A 148 2.91 6.64 -19.16
CA THR A 148 1.75 6.37 -18.31
C THR A 148 2.21 6.45 -16.86
N ASP A 149 1.65 7.36 -16.08
CA ASP A 149 2.15 7.68 -14.75
C ASP A 149 1.01 8.17 -13.84
N HIS A 150 1.25 8.24 -12.54
CA HIS A 150 0.30 8.76 -11.55
C HIS A 150 0.95 9.74 -10.56
N HIS A 151 2.25 9.89 -10.59
CA HIS A 151 2.96 10.81 -9.71
C HIS A 151 2.55 12.26 -9.94
N ILE A 152 2.61 13.08 -8.88
CA ILE A 152 2.27 14.50 -8.99
C ILE A 152 3.24 15.16 -9.97
N GLY A 153 2.66 15.65 -11.06
CA GLY A 153 3.39 16.38 -12.08
C GLY A 153 3.71 17.82 -11.66
N SER A 154 4.85 18.33 -12.10
CA SER A 154 5.12 19.77 -12.02
C SER A 154 4.18 20.54 -12.94
N SER A 155 4.14 21.87 -12.80
CA SER A 155 3.37 22.74 -13.71
C SER A 155 3.80 22.59 -15.18
N LYS A 156 5.02 22.09 -15.41
CA LYS A 156 5.55 21.80 -16.73
C LYS A 156 6.14 20.38 -16.71
N PRO A 157 5.39 19.34 -17.10
CA PRO A 157 5.90 17.96 -17.15
C PRO A 157 7.01 17.82 -18.19
N ALA A 158 7.73 16.68 -18.16
CA ALA A 158 8.81 16.37 -19.09
C ALA A 158 8.33 16.39 -20.56
N ASN A 159 9.24 16.62 -21.50
CA ASN A 159 8.96 16.78 -22.93
C ASN A 159 8.79 15.40 -23.63
N ALA A 160 7.97 14.53 -23.09
CA ALA A 160 7.61 13.26 -23.71
C ALA A 160 6.69 13.48 -24.93
N LYS A 161 6.65 12.52 -25.84
CA LYS A 161 5.77 12.59 -27.01
C LYS A 161 4.31 12.64 -26.59
N VAL A 162 3.91 11.83 -25.61
CA VAL A 162 2.58 11.88 -24.97
C VAL A 162 2.71 11.48 -23.50
N ILE A 163 1.99 12.16 -22.64
CA ILE A 163 1.84 11.81 -21.21
C ILE A 163 0.38 11.58 -20.91
N VAL A 164 0.06 10.43 -20.31
CA VAL A 164 -1.21 10.09 -19.67
C VAL A 164 -0.95 9.97 -18.17
N ASN A 165 -1.43 10.95 -17.41
CA ASN A 165 -1.29 11.00 -15.97
C ASN A 165 -2.43 11.86 -15.39
N PRO A 166 -3.26 11.31 -14.49
CA PRO A 166 -4.39 12.05 -13.90
C PRO A 166 -3.93 13.25 -13.05
N ASN A 167 -2.69 13.24 -12.56
CA ASN A 167 -2.16 14.23 -11.61
C ASN A 167 -1.35 15.36 -12.27
N VAL A 168 -1.37 15.47 -13.61
CA VAL A 168 -0.89 16.69 -14.27
C VAL A 168 -2.00 17.75 -14.33
N PRO A 169 -1.67 19.05 -14.21
CA PRO A 169 -2.68 20.12 -14.13
C PRO A 169 -3.64 20.19 -15.32
N THR A 170 -3.25 19.66 -16.46
CA THR A 170 -4.05 19.70 -17.70
C THR A 170 -4.92 18.46 -17.91
N ASP A 171 -4.90 17.49 -17.00
CA ASP A 171 -5.71 16.28 -17.10
C ASP A 171 -7.02 16.42 -16.32
N PHE A 172 -8.12 15.98 -16.93
CA PHE A 172 -9.48 16.09 -16.41
C PHE A 172 -10.08 14.74 -15.99
N TYR A 173 -9.27 13.70 -15.88
CA TYR A 173 -9.75 12.42 -15.37
C TYR A 173 -10.38 12.59 -13.97
N PRO A 174 -11.60 12.07 -13.74
CA PRO A 174 -12.37 12.41 -12.54
C PRO A 174 -11.75 11.93 -11.24
N TYR A 175 -10.98 10.82 -11.28
CA TYR A 175 -10.36 10.25 -10.10
C TYR A 175 -8.84 10.33 -10.15
N LYS A 176 -8.23 10.92 -9.11
CA LYS A 176 -6.79 11.20 -9.05
C LYS A 176 -6.00 10.17 -8.22
N GLY A 177 -6.69 9.22 -7.60
CA GLY A 177 -6.11 8.25 -6.66
C GLY A 177 -5.64 6.94 -7.29
N ASN A 178 -5.44 6.87 -8.59
CA ASN A 178 -5.00 5.66 -9.27
C ASN A 178 -3.50 5.39 -9.07
N ALA A 179 -3.10 4.12 -8.92
CA ALA A 179 -1.71 3.67 -8.99
C ALA A 179 -1.21 3.64 -10.45
N GLY A 180 0.12 3.58 -10.65
CA GLY A 180 0.73 3.52 -11.98
C GLY A 180 0.24 2.33 -12.82
N ALA A 181 0.13 1.14 -12.21
CA ALA A 181 -0.41 -0.04 -12.89
C ALA A 181 -1.89 0.12 -13.28
N THR A 182 -2.67 0.93 -12.55
CA THR A 182 -4.04 1.26 -12.94
C THR A 182 -4.07 2.12 -14.17
N VAL A 183 -3.23 3.15 -14.27
CA VAL A 183 -3.12 4.00 -15.46
C VAL A 183 -2.66 3.17 -16.67
N ALA A 184 -1.66 2.29 -16.47
CA ALA A 184 -1.20 1.36 -17.51
C ALA A 184 -2.34 0.41 -17.96
N TRP A 185 -3.08 -0.19 -17.03
CA TRP A 185 -4.22 -1.06 -17.35
C TRP A 185 -5.32 -0.31 -18.11
N LYS A 186 -5.69 0.89 -17.67
CA LYS A 186 -6.67 1.75 -18.37
C LYS A 186 -6.22 2.08 -19.79
N THR A 187 -4.92 2.33 -19.98
CA THR A 187 -4.34 2.59 -21.31
C THR A 187 -4.48 1.36 -22.21
N MET A 188 -4.19 0.18 -21.70
CA MET A 188 -4.34 -1.05 -22.46
C MET A 188 -5.81 -1.39 -22.74
N MET A 189 -6.74 -1.09 -21.82
CA MET A 189 -8.18 -1.17 -22.06
C MET A 189 -8.65 -0.22 -23.18
N ALA A 190 -8.17 1.02 -23.17
CA ALA A 190 -8.47 1.98 -24.25
C ALA A 190 -7.97 1.48 -25.61
N TYR A 191 -6.74 0.95 -25.64
CA TYR A 191 -6.20 0.35 -26.86
C TYR A 191 -7.04 -0.84 -27.34
N ALA A 192 -7.40 -1.75 -26.42
CA ALA A 192 -8.24 -2.90 -26.76
C ALA A 192 -9.59 -2.45 -27.32
N LYS A 193 -10.29 -1.55 -26.64
CA LYS A 193 -11.60 -1.04 -27.10
C LYS A 193 -11.54 -0.44 -28.51
N LYS A 194 -10.46 0.29 -28.84
CA LYS A 194 -10.37 0.99 -30.12
C LYS A 194 -9.76 0.14 -31.25
N TYR A 195 -8.73 -0.64 -30.98
CA TYR A 195 -7.91 -1.29 -32.00
C TYR A 195 -7.90 -2.82 -31.95
N ALA A 196 -8.30 -3.43 -30.83
CA ALA A 196 -8.25 -4.87 -30.62
C ALA A 196 -9.41 -5.40 -29.76
N PRO A 197 -10.70 -5.16 -30.14
CA PRO A 197 -11.85 -5.47 -29.30
C PRO A 197 -11.95 -6.96 -28.94
N GLN A 198 -11.42 -7.85 -29.78
CA GLN A 198 -11.35 -9.29 -29.50
C GLN A 198 -10.46 -9.63 -28.28
N GLN A 199 -9.58 -8.71 -27.85
CA GLN A 199 -8.71 -8.89 -26.70
C GLN A 199 -9.27 -8.23 -25.41
N GLU A 200 -10.34 -7.49 -25.47
CA GLU A 200 -10.86 -6.70 -24.35
C GLU A 200 -11.04 -7.56 -23.09
N LYS A 201 -11.60 -8.76 -23.21
CA LYS A 201 -11.77 -9.70 -22.10
C LYS A 201 -10.43 -10.14 -21.47
N ASN A 202 -9.40 -10.33 -22.29
CA ASN A 202 -8.08 -10.69 -21.80
C ASN A 202 -7.44 -9.51 -21.07
N ILE A 203 -7.55 -8.30 -21.63
CA ILE A 203 -7.01 -7.09 -20.97
C ILE A 203 -7.78 -6.77 -19.70
N TYR A 204 -9.12 -6.93 -19.67
CA TYR A 204 -9.91 -6.74 -18.45
C TYR A 204 -9.39 -7.61 -17.29
N ARG A 205 -9.05 -8.88 -17.56
CA ARG A 205 -8.54 -9.78 -16.50
C ARG A 205 -7.26 -9.31 -15.83
N LEU A 206 -6.46 -8.47 -16.50
CA LEU A 206 -5.26 -7.87 -15.91
C LEU A 206 -5.57 -6.85 -14.80
N ILE A 207 -6.85 -6.56 -14.53
CA ILE A 207 -7.31 -5.74 -13.40
C ILE A 207 -6.74 -6.24 -12.06
N VAL A 208 -6.40 -7.53 -11.95
CA VAL A 208 -5.77 -8.09 -10.76
C VAL A 208 -4.47 -7.39 -10.40
N PHE A 209 -3.65 -7.05 -11.40
CA PHE A 209 -2.40 -6.33 -11.17
C PHE A 209 -2.64 -4.88 -10.75
N ALA A 210 -3.62 -4.20 -11.35
CA ALA A 210 -4.04 -2.85 -10.95
C ALA A 210 -4.56 -2.82 -9.50
N GLY A 211 -5.39 -3.79 -9.10
CA GLY A 211 -5.89 -3.88 -7.73
C GLY A 211 -4.78 -4.18 -6.70
N ILE A 212 -3.81 -5.05 -7.04
CA ILE A 212 -2.62 -5.29 -6.19
C ILE A 212 -1.81 -4.00 -6.03
N ALA A 213 -1.58 -3.26 -7.11
CA ALA A 213 -0.82 -2.03 -7.10
C ALA A 213 -1.47 -0.94 -6.23
N ASN A 214 -2.79 -0.74 -6.35
CA ASN A 214 -3.51 0.25 -5.54
C ASN A 214 -3.33 0.03 -4.02
N VAL A 215 -3.31 -1.22 -3.55
CA VAL A 215 -3.03 -1.52 -2.14
C VAL A 215 -1.54 -1.35 -1.82
N ALA A 216 -0.66 -1.81 -2.72
CA ALA A 216 0.79 -1.82 -2.48
C ALA A 216 1.39 -0.42 -2.41
N ASP A 217 0.89 0.51 -3.23
CA ASP A 217 1.31 1.91 -3.26
C ASP A 217 0.47 2.82 -2.34
N VAL A 218 -0.35 2.20 -1.46
CA VAL A 218 -1.15 2.91 -0.46
C VAL A 218 -2.06 3.97 -1.08
N MET A 219 -2.63 3.67 -2.25
CA MET A 219 -3.61 4.53 -2.90
C MET A 219 -4.94 4.52 -2.13
N PRO A 220 -5.76 5.59 -2.23
CA PRO A 220 -7.09 5.58 -1.63
C PRO A 220 -7.94 4.42 -2.17
N ILE A 221 -8.51 3.60 -1.28
CA ILE A 221 -9.40 2.50 -1.64
C ILE A 221 -10.85 3.01 -1.71
N THR A 222 -11.04 4.03 -2.52
CA THR A 222 -12.32 4.69 -2.77
C THR A 222 -12.59 4.68 -4.27
N ASP A 223 -13.81 5.05 -4.68
CA ASP A 223 -14.19 5.15 -6.09
C ASP A 223 -13.88 3.85 -6.86
N GLU A 224 -13.34 3.93 -8.08
CA GLU A 224 -13.01 2.75 -8.90
C GLU A 224 -11.93 1.86 -8.30
N ASN A 225 -11.02 2.37 -7.45
CA ASN A 225 -10.01 1.57 -6.79
C ASN A 225 -10.62 0.52 -5.86
N HIS A 226 -11.71 0.84 -5.16
CA HIS A 226 -12.42 -0.12 -4.32
C HIS A 226 -12.86 -1.35 -5.13
N PHE A 227 -13.47 -1.10 -6.28
CA PHE A 227 -13.88 -2.17 -7.18
C PHE A 227 -12.70 -2.99 -7.70
N MET A 228 -11.62 -2.33 -8.15
CA MET A 228 -10.43 -3.00 -8.67
C MET A 228 -9.74 -3.88 -7.62
N VAL A 229 -9.64 -3.40 -6.39
CA VAL A 229 -9.06 -4.18 -5.27
C VAL A 229 -9.95 -5.37 -4.91
N ARG A 230 -11.29 -5.19 -4.91
CA ARG A 230 -12.23 -6.29 -4.69
C ARG A 230 -12.10 -7.37 -5.76
N GLU A 231 -12.03 -6.99 -7.04
CA GLU A 231 -11.81 -7.94 -8.14
C GLU A 231 -10.47 -8.65 -8.02
N ALA A 232 -9.41 -7.93 -7.63
CA ALA A 232 -8.10 -8.53 -7.38
C ALA A 232 -8.17 -9.57 -6.26
N ILE A 233 -8.83 -9.27 -5.15
CA ILE A 233 -9.02 -10.21 -4.03
C ILE A 233 -9.83 -11.44 -4.47
N HIS A 234 -10.87 -11.27 -5.28
CA HIS A 234 -11.63 -12.41 -5.83
C HIS A 234 -10.72 -13.32 -6.66
N ILE A 235 -9.91 -12.75 -7.57
CA ILE A 235 -8.99 -13.52 -8.40
C ILE A 235 -7.91 -14.20 -7.54
N LEU A 236 -7.34 -13.51 -6.55
CA LEU A 236 -6.36 -14.08 -5.63
C LEU A 236 -6.94 -15.24 -4.80
N ASN A 237 -8.21 -15.13 -4.38
CA ASN A 237 -8.92 -16.21 -3.69
C ASN A 237 -9.18 -17.41 -4.61
N ASP A 238 -9.48 -17.17 -5.88
CA ASP A 238 -9.60 -18.24 -6.87
C ASP A 238 -8.26 -18.98 -7.05
N ILE A 239 -7.14 -18.25 -7.10
CA ILE A 239 -5.81 -18.86 -7.12
C ILE A 239 -5.57 -19.71 -5.86
N GLN A 240 -5.86 -19.20 -4.67
CA GLN A 240 -5.71 -19.96 -3.42
C GLN A 240 -6.61 -21.21 -3.37
N ASN A 241 -7.73 -21.19 -4.08
CA ASN A 241 -8.63 -22.34 -4.25
C ASN A 241 -8.22 -23.27 -5.41
N ASN A 242 -7.00 -23.12 -5.94
CA ASN A 242 -6.46 -23.90 -7.07
C ASN A 242 -7.27 -23.78 -8.36
N LYS A 243 -7.91 -22.65 -8.60
CA LYS A 243 -8.57 -22.37 -9.87
C LYS A 243 -7.56 -21.76 -10.85
N PRO A 244 -7.17 -22.46 -11.92
CA PRO A 244 -6.22 -21.92 -12.90
C PRO A 244 -6.86 -20.83 -13.75
N PHE A 245 -6.04 -19.95 -14.29
CA PHE A 245 -6.49 -19.02 -15.32
C PHE A 245 -6.87 -19.75 -16.60
N PRO A 246 -7.93 -19.33 -17.30
CA PRO A 246 -8.22 -19.84 -18.64
C PRO A 246 -7.04 -19.54 -19.56
N LYS A 247 -6.60 -20.57 -20.26
CA LYS A 247 -5.52 -20.43 -21.24
C LYS A 247 -5.99 -19.73 -22.50
N THR A 248 -5.10 -18.94 -23.07
CA THR A 248 -5.23 -18.35 -24.40
C THR A 248 -4.17 -18.97 -25.32
N ASN A 249 -4.11 -18.60 -26.57
CA ASN A 249 -3.03 -19.00 -27.45
C ASN A 249 -1.85 -18.00 -27.44
N ILE A 250 -1.81 -17.10 -26.45
CA ILE A 250 -0.81 -16.03 -26.32
C ILE A 250 0.10 -16.38 -25.15
N GLN A 251 1.22 -17.03 -25.47
CA GLN A 251 2.09 -17.62 -24.45
C GLN A 251 2.61 -16.61 -23.43
N VAL A 252 3.00 -15.40 -23.84
CA VAL A 252 3.52 -14.37 -22.92
C VAL A 252 2.41 -13.92 -21.94
N TYR A 253 1.19 -13.74 -22.41
CA TYR A 253 0.04 -13.43 -21.59
C TYR A 253 -0.23 -14.55 -20.57
N ASP A 254 -0.32 -15.80 -21.05
CA ASP A 254 -0.57 -16.96 -20.20
C ASP A 254 0.55 -17.15 -19.15
N ASN A 255 1.81 -16.92 -19.53
CA ASN A 255 2.96 -16.98 -18.61
C ASN A 255 2.90 -15.91 -17.53
N THR A 256 2.46 -14.69 -17.86
CA THR A 256 2.36 -13.58 -16.89
C THR A 256 1.31 -13.89 -15.82
N LEU A 257 0.14 -14.37 -16.21
CA LEU A 257 -0.90 -14.81 -15.26
C LEU A 257 -0.46 -16.05 -14.46
N GLN A 258 0.20 -17.00 -15.12
CA GLN A 258 0.77 -18.16 -14.44
C GLN A 258 1.84 -17.75 -13.42
N GLY A 259 2.60 -16.69 -13.70
CA GLY A 259 3.57 -16.13 -12.75
C GLY A 259 2.92 -15.64 -11.46
N LEU A 260 1.78 -14.97 -11.55
CA LEU A 260 1.02 -14.59 -10.35
C LEU A 260 0.49 -15.81 -9.59
N TYR A 261 -0.02 -16.81 -10.31
CA TYR A 261 -0.46 -18.08 -9.73
C TYR A 261 0.69 -18.77 -8.97
N ASP A 262 1.85 -18.90 -9.61
CA ASP A 262 3.03 -19.53 -9.03
C ASP A 262 3.60 -18.73 -7.84
N LEU A 263 3.55 -17.39 -7.90
CA LEU A 263 3.95 -16.53 -6.78
C LEU A 263 3.17 -16.86 -5.51
N ILE A 264 1.85 -16.91 -5.60
CA ILE A 264 0.97 -17.19 -4.45
C ILE A 264 1.18 -18.61 -3.92
N HIS A 265 1.24 -19.60 -4.80
CA HIS A 265 1.41 -21.01 -4.40
C HIS A 265 2.80 -21.27 -3.80
N ASN A 266 3.86 -20.75 -4.42
CA ASN A 266 5.21 -20.91 -3.88
C ASN A 266 5.38 -20.19 -2.53
N MET A 267 4.79 -19.01 -2.39
CA MET A 267 4.79 -18.27 -1.12
C MET A 267 4.09 -19.08 -0.02
N GLN A 268 2.91 -19.65 -0.27
CA GLN A 268 2.20 -20.49 0.69
C GLN A 268 3.01 -21.75 1.04
N MET A 269 3.50 -22.46 0.04
CA MET A 269 4.26 -23.71 0.20
C MET A 269 5.53 -23.48 1.04
N LEU A 270 6.33 -22.48 0.68
CA LEU A 270 7.60 -22.20 1.38
C LEU A 270 7.36 -21.72 2.82
N ARG A 271 6.32 -20.93 3.03
CA ARG A 271 5.90 -20.51 4.38
C ARG A 271 5.49 -21.70 5.24
N ASP A 272 4.72 -22.63 4.70
CA ASP A 272 4.30 -23.81 5.45
C ASP A 272 5.47 -24.73 5.76
N GLN A 273 6.42 -24.88 4.85
CA GLN A 273 7.67 -25.63 5.10
C GLN A 273 8.47 -24.99 6.23
N GLU A 274 8.64 -23.66 6.25
CA GLU A 274 9.35 -22.96 7.33
C GLU A 274 8.61 -23.10 8.67
N ARG A 275 7.28 -23.00 8.69
CA ARG A 275 6.48 -23.19 9.90
C ARG A 275 6.62 -24.62 10.46
N GLN A 276 6.53 -25.63 9.60
CA GLN A 276 6.69 -27.04 9.98
C GLN A 276 8.10 -27.33 10.52
N ALA A 277 9.14 -26.78 9.89
CA ALA A 277 10.51 -26.90 10.37
C ALA A 277 10.70 -26.29 11.79
N ASN A 278 9.89 -25.30 12.14
CA ASN A 278 9.86 -24.67 13.47
C ASN A 278 8.79 -25.28 14.40
N GLY A 279 8.26 -26.48 14.11
CA GLY A 279 7.27 -27.18 14.93
C GLY A 279 5.87 -26.51 14.95
N LYS A 280 5.57 -25.61 14.03
CA LYS A 280 4.29 -24.90 13.93
C LYS A 280 3.41 -25.55 12.86
N LYS A 281 2.08 -25.52 13.05
CA LYS A 281 1.13 -25.96 12.03
C LYS A 281 1.15 -25.03 10.81
N ALA A 282 0.80 -25.57 9.64
CA ALA A 282 0.51 -24.78 8.45
C ALA A 282 -0.55 -23.69 8.75
N SER A 283 -0.46 -22.58 8.09
CA SER A 283 -1.39 -21.46 8.27
C SER A 283 -1.69 -20.83 6.91
N PRO A 284 -2.94 -20.82 6.46
CA PRO A 284 -3.30 -20.24 5.17
C PRO A 284 -2.93 -18.75 5.11
N LEU A 285 -2.69 -18.26 3.90
CA LEU A 285 -2.56 -16.85 3.64
C LEU A 285 -3.92 -16.15 3.82
N PRO A 286 -3.94 -14.86 4.16
CA PRO A 286 -5.18 -14.08 4.22
C PRO A 286 -5.97 -14.13 2.90
N ARG A 287 -7.26 -13.88 2.97
CA ARG A 287 -8.19 -13.91 1.83
C ARG A 287 -8.79 -12.53 1.52
N ASP A 288 -8.19 -11.50 2.05
CA ASP A 288 -8.59 -10.10 1.94
C ASP A 288 -7.38 -9.21 1.54
N GLU A 289 -7.53 -7.91 1.64
CA GLU A 289 -6.49 -6.92 1.31
C GLU A 289 -5.19 -7.12 2.09
N GLN A 290 -5.23 -7.80 3.24
CA GLN A 290 -4.01 -8.12 4.01
C GLN A 290 -3.06 -9.03 3.23
N LEU A 291 -3.58 -9.90 2.35
CA LEU A 291 -2.73 -10.70 1.48
C LEU A 291 -1.81 -9.81 0.63
N ILE A 292 -2.35 -8.72 0.11
CA ILE A 292 -1.60 -7.78 -0.73
C ILE A 292 -0.65 -6.95 0.14
N GLY A 293 -1.19 -6.27 1.17
CA GLY A 293 -0.43 -5.31 1.98
C GLY A 293 0.66 -5.93 2.85
N TRP A 294 0.42 -7.15 3.40
CA TRP A 294 1.32 -7.78 4.37
C TRP A 294 2.16 -8.93 3.81
N TYR A 295 1.81 -9.45 2.62
CA TYR A 295 2.53 -10.59 2.05
C TYR A 295 3.08 -10.30 0.65
N ILE A 296 2.23 -9.95 -0.33
CA ILE A 296 2.68 -9.76 -1.72
C ILE A 296 3.61 -8.54 -1.83
N SER A 297 3.14 -7.36 -1.41
CA SER A 297 3.92 -6.12 -1.54
C SER A 297 5.25 -6.15 -0.75
N PRO A 298 5.30 -6.58 0.53
CA PRO A 298 6.56 -6.71 1.24
C PRO A 298 7.54 -7.71 0.62
N LEU A 299 7.02 -8.79 0.00
CA LEU A 299 7.84 -9.79 -0.67
C LEU A 299 8.48 -9.23 -1.93
N LEU A 300 7.70 -8.60 -2.82
CA LEU A 300 8.19 -8.03 -4.07
C LEU A 300 9.14 -6.84 -3.83
N ASN A 301 8.91 -6.06 -2.78
CA ASN A 301 9.75 -4.93 -2.40
C ASN A 301 11.06 -5.33 -1.66
N ALA A 302 11.20 -6.57 -1.20
CA ALA A 302 12.36 -6.99 -0.41
C ALA A 302 13.68 -6.97 -1.21
N PRO A 303 13.75 -7.45 -2.46
CA PRO A 303 14.98 -7.49 -3.22
C PRO A 303 15.66 -6.11 -3.34
N ARG A 304 14.92 -5.09 -3.77
CA ARG A 304 15.46 -3.73 -3.93
C ARG A 304 15.99 -3.14 -2.62
N ARG A 305 15.38 -3.50 -1.49
CA ARG A 305 15.77 -2.97 -0.17
C ARG A 305 17.02 -3.63 0.40
N VAL A 306 17.29 -4.90 0.04
CA VAL A 306 18.40 -5.69 0.60
C VAL A 306 19.56 -5.80 -0.38
N VAL A 307 19.26 -5.97 -1.67
CA VAL A 307 20.25 -6.24 -2.73
C VAL A 307 20.44 -5.03 -3.67
N GLY A 308 19.53 -4.06 -3.65
CA GLY A 308 19.58 -2.87 -4.51
C GLY A 308 19.00 -3.09 -5.92
N THR A 309 18.48 -4.28 -6.24
CA THR A 309 17.87 -4.56 -7.55
C THR A 309 16.56 -5.34 -7.39
N PRO A 310 15.50 -5.03 -8.15
CA PRO A 310 14.23 -5.75 -8.14
C PRO A 310 14.25 -7.03 -9.01
N THR A 311 15.39 -7.42 -9.56
CA THR A 311 15.50 -8.52 -10.55
C THR A 311 14.77 -9.79 -10.13
N SER A 312 14.87 -10.20 -8.85
CA SER A 312 14.17 -11.39 -8.35
C SER A 312 12.66 -11.24 -8.42
N ALA A 313 12.12 -10.04 -8.19
CA ALA A 313 10.69 -9.79 -8.24
C ALA A 313 10.16 -9.83 -9.68
N PHE A 314 10.83 -9.17 -10.62
CA PHE A 314 10.48 -9.24 -12.05
C PHE A 314 10.57 -10.68 -12.58
N LYS A 315 11.66 -11.40 -12.32
CA LYS A 315 11.82 -12.80 -12.77
C LYS A 315 10.85 -13.74 -12.06
N GLY A 316 10.56 -13.52 -10.77
CA GLY A 316 9.61 -14.32 -10.02
C GLY A 316 8.17 -14.22 -10.54
N LEU A 317 7.84 -13.13 -11.22
CA LEU A 317 6.53 -12.90 -11.82
C LEU A 317 6.49 -13.15 -13.33
N LEU A 318 7.50 -12.69 -14.08
CA LEU A 318 7.43 -12.60 -15.55
C LEU A 318 8.26 -13.67 -16.29
N HIS A 319 9.13 -14.42 -15.60
CA HIS A 319 9.96 -15.41 -16.28
C HIS A 319 9.13 -16.58 -16.82
N PRO A 320 9.35 -17.03 -18.07
CA PRO A 320 8.53 -18.10 -18.67
C PRO A 320 8.69 -19.47 -17.98
N ASP A 321 9.88 -19.75 -17.43
CA ASP A 321 10.19 -21.02 -16.76
C ASP A 321 9.70 -21.03 -15.30
N ALA A 322 8.87 -22.01 -14.95
CA ALA A 322 8.30 -22.16 -13.61
C ALA A 322 9.37 -22.47 -12.55
N SER A 323 10.44 -23.20 -12.90
CA SER A 323 11.53 -23.51 -11.96
C SER A 323 12.31 -22.27 -11.57
N VAL A 324 12.52 -21.36 -12.54
CA VAL A 324 13.14 -20.06 -12.29
C VAL A 324 12.23 -19.21 -11.40
N ARG A 325 10.94 -19.13 -11.69
CA ARG A 325 9.98 -18.38 -10.86
C ARG A 325 10.00 -18.89 -9.41
N GLN A 326 9.96 -20.21 -9.21
CA GLN A 326 10.00 -20.82 -7.87
C GLN A 326 11.29 -20.44 -7.11
N GLU A 327 12.44 -20.50 -7.78
CA GLU A 327 13.72 -20.13 -7.15
C GLU A 327 13.76 -18.63 -6.81
N GLN A 328 13.23 -17.77 -7.68
CA GLN A 328 13.17 -16.34 -7.39
C GLN A 328 12.23 -16.02 -6.20
N VAL A 329 11.10 -16.72 -6.07
CA VAL A 329 10.24 -16.59 -4.89
C VAL A 329 10.97 -17.01 -3.62
N ARG A 330 11.75 -18.10 -3.66
CA ARG A 330 12.58 -18.52 -2.52
C ARG A 330 13.59 -17.43 -2.13
N GLN A 331 14.30 -16.87 -3.10
CA GLN A 331 15.24 -15.77 -2.88
C GLN A 331 14.55 -14.54 -2.28
N MET A 332 13.39 -14.14 -2.81
CA MET A 332 12.60 -13.04 -2.26
C MET A 332 12.19 -13.29 -0.81
N MET A 333 11.78 -14.50 -0.44
CA MET A 333 11.44 -14.84 0.94
C MET A 333 12.65 -14.73 1.89
N GLN A 334 13.83 -15.19 1.45
CA GLN A 334 15.07 -15.01 2.21
C GLN A 334 15.43 -13.53 2.37
N GLN A 335 15.31 -12.76 1.29
CA GLN A 335 15.56 -11.31 1.32
C GLN A 335 14.54 -10.58 2.20
N ASN A 336 13.27 -10.98 2.19
CA ASN A 336 12.24 -10.41 3.05
C ASN A 336 12.51 -10.68 4.54
N LYS A 337 12.98 -11.89 4.88
CA LYS A 337 13.45 -12.21 6.22
C LYS A 337 14.68 -11.37 6.60
N ARG A 338 15.67 -11.32 5.72
CA ARG A 338 16.89 -10.51 5.94
C ARG A 338 16.58 -9.02 6.11
N LYS A 339 15.62 -8.49 5.33
CA LYS A 339 15.12 -7.13 5.48
C LYS A 339 14.61 -6.87 6.90
N SER A 340 13.83 -7.80 7.46
CA SER A 340 13.30 -7.66 8.83
C SER A 340 14.42 -7.72 9.87
N GLU A 341 15.36 -8.65 9.74
CA GLU A 341 16.53 -8.75 10.62
C GLU A 341 17.38 -7.45 10.60
N LEU A 342 17.63 -6.91 9.40
CA LEU A 342 18.39 -5.66 9.23
C LEU A 342 17.66 -4.46 9.85
N ARG A 343 16.34 -4.38 9.67
CA ARG A 343 15.51 -3.34 10.29
C ARG A 343 15.58 -3.43 11.82
N ASP A 344 15.36 -4.62 12.37
CA ASP A 344 15.31 -4.84 13.82
C ASP A 344 16.68 -4.57 14.47
N ALA A 345 17.76 -4.98 13.81
CA ALA A 345 19.13 -4.68 14.23
C ALA A 345 19.42 -3.17 14.18
N ALA A 346 18.99 -2.49 13.11
CA ALA A 346 19.15 -1.04 12.98
C ALA A 346 18.39 -0.29 14.09
N ILE A 347 17.14 -0.68 14.38
CA ILE A 347 16.34 -0.10 15.47
C ILE A 347 17.03 -0.30 16.82
N ALA A 348 17.51 -1.51 17.09
CA ALA A 348 18.19 -1.83 18.35
C ALA A 348 19.53 -1.07 18.52
N SER A 349 20.14 -0.59 17.44
CA SER A 349 21.39 0.19 17.47
C SER A 349 21.21 1.68 17.72
N VAL A 350 19.97 2.19 17.69
CA VAL A 350 19.71 3.64 17.89
C VAL A 350 19.97 4.02 19.33
N ASP A 351 20.82 5.03 19.54
CA ASP A 351 21.03 5.63 20.85
C ASP A 351 19.81 6.52 21.22
N PRO A 352 19.08 6.17 22.30
CA PRO A 352 17.93 6.97 22.74
C PRO A 352 18.24 8.45 23.01
N ASN A 353 19.49 8.76 23.38
CA ASN A 353 19.92 10.14 23.65
C ASN A 353 20.03 11.00 22.39
N THR A 354 19.99 10.40 21.21
CA THR A 354 19.99 11.13 19.94
C THR A 354 18.59 11.48 19.43
N LEU A 355 17.54 11.03 20.13
CA LEU A 355 16.15 11.32 19.77
C LEU A 355 15.76 12.73 20.25
N GLY A 356 15.09 13.49 19.40
CA GLY A 356 14.64 14.85 19.71
C GLY A 356 13.31 14.88 20.48
N GLU A 357 13.00 16.06 21.00
CA GLU A 357 11.75 16.27 21.74
C GLU A 357 10.52 16.24 20.81
N HIS A 358 10.63 16.83 19.61
CA HIS A 358 9.53 16.98 18.65
C HIS A 358 9.72 16.14 17.37
N SER A 359 10.94 15.69 17.09
CA SER A 359 11.27 14.90 15.90
C SER A 359 12.49 13.99 16.15
N ASN A 360 12.76 13.07 15.21
CA ASN A 360 13.92 12.18 15.30
C ASN A 360 14.79 12.31 14.05
N VAL A 361 16.08 12.52 14.24
CA VAL A 361 17.09 12.42 13.18
C VAL A 361 18.07 11.32 13.56
N ILE A 362 18.00 10.20 12.87
CA ILE A 362 18.65 8.96 13.23
C ILE A 362 19.71 8.60 12.18
N GLN A 363 20.86 8.13 12.66
CA GLN A 363 21.90 7.52 11.82
C GLN A 363 21.94 6.00 12.06
N ILE A 364 22.00 5.22 11.00
CA ILE A 364 22.10 3.75 11.07
C ILE A 364 23.22 3.23 10.16
N ASP A 365 23.83 2.11 10.55
CA ASP A 365 24.77 1.34 9.74
C ASP A 365 24.01 0.16 9.09
N ALA A 366 23.26 0.45 8.03
CA ALA A 366 22.45 -0.52 7.31
C ALA A 366 22.32 -0.10 5.83
N PRO A 367 21.90 -0.98 4.93
CA PRO A 367 21.59 -0.63 3.55
C PRO A 367 20.55 0.51 3.46
N HIS A 368 20.73 1.43 2.51
CA HIS A 368 19.85 2.59 2.34
C HIS A 368 18.36 2.20 2.22
N GLY A 369 18.05 1.07 1.55
CA GLY A 369 16.68 0.57 1.43
C GLY A 369 15.96 0.24 2.75
N ILE A 370 16.69 0.18 3.89
CA ILE A 370 16.15 -0.08 5.23
C ILE A 370 15.75 1.22 5.94
N ALA A 371 16.37 2.35 5.60
CA ALA A 371 16.17 3.64 6.30
C ALA A 371 14.69 4.05 6.40
N GLY A 372 13.94 3.95 5.31
CA GLY A 372 12.51 4.29 5.31
C GLY A 372 11.64 3.36 6.17
N LEU A 373 12.04 2.10 6.38
CA LEU A 373 11.33 1.17 7.27
C LEU A 373 11.59 1.52 8.74
N VAL A 374 12.83 1.87 9.07
CA VAL A 374 13.19 2.34 10.42
C VAL A 374 12.47 3.66 10.72
N ALA A 375 12.47 4.62 9.79
CA ALA A 375 11.75 5.88 9.95
C ALA A 375 10.26 5.66 10.21
N GLY A 376 9.59 4.79 9.42
CA GLY A 376 8.19 4.46 9.62
C GLY A 376 7.89 3.82 10.97
N GLN A 377 8.77 2.91 11.44
CA GLN A 377 8.63 2.29 12.77
C GLN A 377 8.76 3.32 13.90
N PHE A 378 9.70 4.26 13.78
CA PHE A 378 9.84 5.34 14.79
C PHE A 378 8.64 6.28 14.80
N VAL A 379 8.11 6.65 13.63
CA VAL A 379 6.86 7.44 13.56
C VAL A 379 5.71 6.70 14.22
N GLY A 380 5.51 5.42 13.91
CA GLY A 380 4.45 4.61 14.52
C GLY A 380 4.56 4.50 16.05
N ASN A 381 5.80 4.40 16.58
CA ASN A 381 6.04 4.26 18.01
C ASN A 381 6.01 5.58 18.78
N THR A 382 6.42 6.70 18.15
CA THR A 382 6.65 7.98 18.83
C THR A 382 5.71 9.09 18.40
N ASN A 383 4.97 8.89 17.31
CA ASN A 383 4.15 9.90 16.62
C ASN A 383 4.94 11.18 16.25
N LYS A 384 6.25 11.05 16.00
CA LYS A 384 7.16 12.15 15.66
C LYS A 384 7.69 12.04 14.25
N ALA A 385 7.80 13.17 13.54
CA ALA A 385 8.50 13.23 12.26
C ALA A 385 9.91 12.64 12.42
N THR A 386 10.29 11.70 11.55
CA THR A 386 11.55 10.97 11.67
C THR A 386 12.26 10.90 10.33
N ILE A 387 13.53 11.28 10.31
CA ILE A 387 14.42 11.06 9.17
C ILE A 387 15.58 10.13 9.58
N VAL A 388 15.87 9.14 8.75
CA VAL A 388 16.91 8.14 8.98
C VAL A 388 17.94 8.19 7.87
N PHE A 389 19.19 8.48 8.23
CA PHE A 389 20.34 8.45 7.34
C PHE A 389 21.05 7.11 7.44
N ALA A 390 21.14 6.38 6.33
CA ALA A 390 21.89 5.14 6.23
C ALA A 390 23.33 5.47 5.83
N CYS A 391 24.23 5.38 6.77
CA CYS A 391 25.63 5.77 6.58
C CYS A 391 26.57 4.68 7.11
N GLY A 392 27.55 4.27 6.30
CA GLY A 392 28.62 3.37 6.74
C GLY A 392 29.59 4.01 7.76
N LYS A 393 30.57 3.25 8.21
CA LYS A 393 31.51 3.69 9.28
C LYS A 393 32.61 4.63 8.79
N ASN A 394 32.89 4.71 7.50
CA ASN A 394 34.00 5.50 6.93
C ASN A 394 33.47 6.73 6.19
N ILE A 395 32.88 7.67 6.93
CA ILE A 395 32.28 8.87 6.37
C ILE A 395 33.11 10.08 6.73
N THR A 396 33.39 10.94 5.76
CA THR A 396 34.01 12.25 5.97
C THR A 396 32.96 13.35 5.96
N ASN A 397 33.28 14.51 6.59
CA ASN A 397 32.34 15.61 6.72
C ASN A 397 31.80 16.15 5.40
N ASP A 398 32.57 16.05 4.31
CA ASP A 398 32.20 16.55 2.99
C ASP A 398 31.29 15.59 2.21
N MET A 399 31.15 14.34 2.66
CA MET A 399 30.30 13.35 1.98
C MET A 399 28.83 13.72 2.11
N ILE A 400 28.10 13.57 1.00
CA ILE A 400 26.64 13.70 0.97
C ILE A 400 26.03 12.39 1.45
N ILE A 401 25.16 12.48 2.44
CA ILE A 401 24.37 11.39 2.97
C ILE A 401 22.91 11.60 2.63
N SER A 402 22.23 10.52 2.19
CA SER A 402 20.81 10.54 1.87
C SER A 402 20.01 9.88 2.99
N GLY A 403 18.94 10.55 3.41
CA GLY A 403 18.03 10.08 4.45
C GLY A 403 16.62 9.83 3.90
N SER A 404 15.96 8.82 4.46
CA SER A 404 14.53 8.57 4.23
C SER A 404 13.72 9.11 5.40
N ALA A 405 12.77 9.99 5.10
CA ALA A 405 11.90 10.62 6.10
C ALA A 405 10.49 10.05 6.06
N ARG A 406 9.88 9.95 7.23
CA ARG A 406 8.46 9.66 7.45
C ARG A 406 7.90 10.64 8.45
N SER A 407 6.60 10.93 8.35
CA SER A 407 5.96 11.92 9.23
C SER A 407 4.47 11.65 9.44
N THR A 408 3.88 12.48 10.29
CA THR A 408 2.44 12.54 10.56
C THR A 408 1.79 13.68 9.77
N GLU A 409 0.47 13.74 9.76
CA GLU A 409 -0.30 14.81 9.11
C GLU A 409 0.00 16.19 9.71
N LEU A 410 0.27 16.25 11.02
CA LEU A 410 0.57 17.49 11.72
C LEU A 410 1.97 18.05 11.41
N ALA A 411 2.85 17.25 10.80
CA ALA A 411 4.24 17.62 10.57
C ALA A 411 4.67 17.38 9.11
N PRO A 412 4.08 18.06 8.12
CA PRO A 412 4.36 17.84 6.70
C PRO A 412 5.84 18.14 6.36
N LEU A 413 6.55 17.12 5.85
CA LEU A 413 7.99 17.16 5.58
C LEU A 413 8.43 18.33 4.68
N PRO A 414 7.75 18.64 3.56
CA PRO A 414 8.16 19.77 2.72
C PRO A 414 8.11 21.12 3.45
N ALA A 415 7.13 21.31 4.36
CA ALA A 415 7.01 22.53 5.14
C ALA A 415 8.14 22.65 6.17
N ILE A 416 8.50 21.53 6.83
CA ILE A 416 9.63 21.48 7.77
C ILE A 416 10.93 21.86 7.05
N ILE A 417 11.20 21.25 5.89
CA ILE A 417 12.43 21.50 5.13
C ILE A 417 12.47 22.94 4.59
N ALA A 418 11.35 23.47 4.12
CA ALA A 418 11.27 24.87 3.69
C ALA A 418 11.54 25.86 4.85
N ASP A 419 11.11 25.54 6.07
CA ASP A 419 11.40 26.34 7.26
C ASP A 419 12.90 26.28 7.64
N ILE A 420 13.51 25.08 7.55
CA ILE A 420 14.96 24.90 7.75
C ILE A 420 15.77 25.70 6.73
N GLU A 421 15.42 25.63 5.45
CA GLU A 421 16.14 26.33 4.37
C GLU A 421 16.08 27.86 4.49
N LYS A 422 15.05 28.41 5.13
CA LYS A 422 14.99 29.86 5.44
C LYS A 422 16.08 30.30 6.45
N GLU A 423 16.33 29.48 7.49
CA GLU A 423 17.28 29.80 8.54
C GLU A 423 18.71 29.30 8.21
N HIS A 424 18.81 28.23 7.41
CA HIS A 424 20.05 27.56 7.06
C HIS A 424 20.12 27.26 5.56
N PRO A 425 20.21 28.28 4.69
CA PRO A 425 20.22 28.08 3.24
C PRO A 425 21.33 27.11 2.78
N GLY A 426 20.97 26.12 1.98
CA GLY A 426 21.89 25.13 1.41
C GLY A 426 22.32 24.02 2.36
N ILE A 427 21.70 23.87 3.53
CA ILE A 427 21.94 22.71 4.42
C ILE A 427 21.39 21.42 3.80
N VAL A 428 20.26 21.50 3.07
CA VAL A 428 19.72 20.42 2.28
C VAL A 428 20.27 20.55 0.85
N VAL A 429 21.10 19.60 0.45
CA VAL A 429 21.74 19.63 -0.88
C VAL A 429 20.90 19.01 -1.98
N GLY A 430 19.79 18.34 -1.63
CA GLY A 430 18.86 17.75 -2.58
C GLY A 430 17.77 16.93 -1.89
N GLY A 431 16.77 16.55 -2.65
CA GLY A 431 15.69 15.70 -2.18
C GLY A 431 14.30 16.31 -2.40
N GLY A 432 13.29 15.59 -1.94
CA GLY A 432 11.89 15.95 -2.06
C GLY A 432 10.99 14.78 -1.73
N GLY A 433 9.68 14.99 -1.91
CA GLY A 433 8.67 13.96 -1.66
C GLY A 433 7.34 14.57 -1.22
N HIS A 434 6.56 13.75 -0.53
CA HIS A 434 5.21 14.08 -0.07
C HIS A 434 5.20 14.49 1.41
N ALA A 435 4.05 14.97 1.88
CA ALA A 435 3.88 15.42 3.27
C ALA A 435 4.34 14.39 4.31
N GLN A 436 4.02 13.10 4.09
CA GLN A 436 4.30 12.02 5.05
C GLN A 436 5.49 11.14 4.70
N ALA A 437 6.04 11.24 3.48
CA ALA A 437 7.16 10.41 3.02
C ALA A 437 8.04 11.19 2.04
N ALA A 438 9.35 11.31 2.34
CA ALA A 438 10.28 12.05 1.51
C ALA A 438 11.70 11.50 1.65
N GLY A 439 12.57 11.90 0.72
CA GLY A 439 14.01 11.67 0.78
C GLY A 439 14.75 12.98 0.74
N TYR A 440 15.76 13.17 1.62
CA TYR A 440 16.57 14.38 1.66
C TYR A 440 18.04 14.04 1.82
N ALA A 441 18.88 14.85 1.22
CA ALA A 441 20.33 14.72 1.28
C ALA A 441 20.98 15.94 1.94
N ILE A 442 21.96 15.69 2.80
CA ILE A 442 22.75 16.72 3.50
C ILE A 442 24.24 16.35 3.44
N ARG A 443 25.14 17.29 3.75
CA ARG A 443 26.54 16.94 4.06
C ARG A 443 26.63 16.32 5.44
N TYR A 444 27.44 15.28 5.60
CA TYR A 444 27.59 14.60 6.89
C TYR A 444 28.05 15.54 8.00
N GLY A 445 28.96 16.48 7.68
CA GLY A 445 29.41 17.51 8.64
C GLY A 445 28.30 18.42 9.19
N ASP A 446 27.18 18.53 8.48
CA ASP A 446 26.02 19.31 8.87
C ASP A 446 24.99 18.52 9.69
N LEU A 447 25.19 17.21 9.94
CA LEU A 447 24.20 16.33 10.56
C LEU A 447 23.70 16.85 11.92
N GLU A 448 24.61 17.28 12.81
CA GLU A 448 24.21 17.77 14.13
C GLU A 448 23.49 19.13 14.07
N LYS A 449 23.89 19.99 13.12
CA LYS A 449 23.19 21.23 12.85
C LYS A 449 21.79 20.97 12.29
N PHE A 450 21.70 20.05 11.35
CA PHE A 450 20.43 19.63 10.76
C PHE A 450 19.50 19.00 11.81
N ARG A 451 20.01 18.16 12.72
CA ARG A 451 19.24 17.55 13.81
C ARG A 451 18.52 18.62 14.66
N LYS A 452 19.25 19.65 15.09
CA LYS A 452 18.68 20.74 15.88
C LYS A 452 17.66 21.55 15.10
N ALA A 453 17.99 21.89 13.85
CA ALA A 453 17.09 22.63 12.97
C ALA A 453 15.81 21.86 12.67
N PHE A 454 15.91 20.54 12.43
CA PHE A 454 14.77 19.68 12.15
C PHE A 454 13.79 19.61 13.34
N ASP A 455 14.31 19.50 14.56
CA ASP A 455 13.49 19.47 15.78
C ASP A 455 12.76 20.81 16.03
N ILE A 456 13.48 21.93 15.92
CA ILE A 456 12.92 23.27 16.09
C ILE A 456 11.86 23.58 15.03
N SER A 457 12.16 23.30 13.76
CA SER A 457 11.22 23.55 12.66
C SER A 457 9.99 22.65 12.75
N THR A 458 10.16 21.38 13.14
CA THR A 458 9.03 20.47 13.36
C THR A 458 8.08 21.04 14.41
N ARG A 459 8.58 21.50 15.56
CA ARG A 459 7.74 22.14 16.58
C ARG A 459 6.96 23.34 16.04
N ARG A 460 7.63 24.23 15.28
CA ARG A 460 6.99 25.43 14.69
C ARG A 460 5.90 25.06 13.69
N ILE A 461 6.16 24.07 12.85
CA ILE A 461 5.20 23.63 11.84
C ILE A 461 3.98 22.99 12.50
N ILE A 462 4.17 22.11 13.50
CA ILE A 462 3.06 21.54 14.25
C ILE A 462 2.20 22.65 14.90
N ALA A 463 2.82 23.63 15.57
CA ALA A 463 2.08 24.73 16.18
C ALA A 463 1.25 25.51 15.14
N ARG A 464 1.83 25.81 13.97
CA ARG A 464 1.12 26.50 12.87
C ARG A 464 -0.04 25.67 12.33
N VAL A 465 0.17 24.37 12.09
CA VAL A 465 -0.89 23.49 11.59
C VAL A 465 -2.03 23.39 12.60
N LEU A 466 -1.72 23.31 13.90
CA LEU A 466 -2.76 23.31 14.96
C LEU A 466 -3.53 24.64 15.00
N GLU A 467 -2.85 25.78 14.91
CA GLU A 467 -3.49 27.12 14.83
C GLU A 467 -4.40 27.23 13.58
N GLU A 468 -3.94 26.72 12.44
CA GLU A 468 -4.74 26.69 11.21
C GLU A 468 -5.98 25.79 11.38
N LEU A 469 -5.86 24.61 12.01
CA LEU A 469 -6.98 23.72 12.30
C LEU A 469 -7.96 24.36 13.30
N GLU A 470 -7.47 25.03 14.35
CA GLU A 470 -8.31 25.73 15.32
C GLU A 470 -9.05 26.93 14.68
N SER A 471 -8.40 27.65 13.75
CA SER A 471 -8.99 28.76 13.03
C SER A 471 -10.03 28.32 11.97
N GLN A 472 -9.94 27.08 11.50
CA GLN A 472 -10.86 26.45 10.54
C GLN A 472 -12.06 25.79 11.22
N VAL A 473 -12.48 26.21 12.43
CA VAL A 473 -13.77 25.80 13.00
C VAL A 473 -14.93 26.39 12.18
N VAL A 474 -15.00 25.96 10.92
CA VAL A 474 -16.16 25.99 10.06
C VAL A 474 -16.28 24.58 9.50
N GLU A 475 -17.33 23.85 9.95
CA GLU A 475 -17.78 22.57 9.39
C GLU A 475 -16.64 21.70 8.82
N VAL A 476 -15.92 21.00 9.70
CA VAL A 476 -15.07 19.89 9.29
C VAL A 476 -16.00 18.88 8.61
N GLN A 477 -16.02 18.87 7.29
CA GLN A 477 -16.47 17.69 6.55
C GLN A 477 -15.68 16.53 7.13
N PRO A 478 -16.31 15.49 7.68
CA PRO A 478 -15.58 14.35 8.21
C PRO A 478 -14.71 13.82 7.06
N GLN A 479 -13.40 13.94 7.20
CA GLN A 479 -12.48 13.22 6.32
C GLN A 479 -12.94 11.76 6.34
N ASN A 480 -12.99 11.10 5.20
CA ASN A 480 -13.49 9.74 4.93
C ASN A 480 -12.82 8.67 5.82
N ARG A 481 -12.91 8.85 7.11
CA ARG A 481 -12.41 7.92 8.12
C ARG A 481 -13.65 7.30 8.75
N MET A 482 -13.91 6.05 8.38
CA MET A 482 -15.00 5.30 8.97
C MET A 482 -14.62 4.92 10.39
N VAL A 483 -14.84 5.82 11.33
CA VAL A 483 -14.78 5.54 12.77
C VAL A 483 -16.17 5.05 13.19
N LEU A 484 -16.36 3.74 13.21
CA LEU A 484 -17.53 3.13 13.80
C LEU A 484 -17.39 3.17 15.34
N ALA A 485 -17.52 4.35 15.90
CA ALA A 485 -17.69 4.47 17.35
C ALA A 485 -19.12 4.12 17.71
N PHE A 486 -19.33 3.00 18.39
CA PHE A 486 -20.60 2.73 19.08
C PHE A 486 -20.70 3.63 20.33
N HIS A 487 -20.72 4.93 20.14
CA HIS A 487 -21.25 5.85 21.14
C HIS A 487 -22.75 5.92 20.91
N ASP A 488 -23.51 5.58 21.93
CA ASP A 488 -24.89 5.99 22.12
C ASP A 488 -25.95 5.47 21.17
N GLY A 489 -26.18 4.19 21.04
CA GLY A 489 -27.37 3.97 20.30
C GLY A 489 -27.78 2.57 19.86
N ILE A 490 -27.27 1.52 20.43
CA ILE A 490 -27.97 0.23 20.33
C ILE A 490 -29.19 0.18 21.26
N SER A 491 -29.24 1.04 22.27
CA SER A 491 -30.35 1.08 23.24
C SER A 491 -31.44 2.14 22.97
N GLY A 492 -31.29 2.99 21.97
CA GLY A 492 -32.29 4.03 21.68
C GLY A 492 -32.51 5.07 22.77
N ILE A 493 -31.61 5.16 23.77
CA ILE A 493 -31.67 6.10 24.88
C ILE A 493 -30.37 6.90 24.91
N ASP A 494 -30.50 8.21 24.92
CA ASP A 494 -29.41 9.17 24.97
C ASP A 494 -28.41 8.82 26.10
N GLY A 495 -27.12 8.59 25.74
CA GLY A 495 -26.01 8.53 26.67
C GLY A 495 -25.70 7.18 27.30
N LEU A 496 -26.33 6.07 26.92
CA LEU A 496 -26.01 4.74 27.41
C LEU A 496 -25.14 3.94 26.45
N HIS A 497 -23.96 3.55 26.90
CA HIS A 497 -23.08 2.63 26.21
C HIS A 497 -23.67 1.21 26.18
N TYR A 498 -23.43 0.47 25.09
CA TYR A 498 -23.90 -0.91 24.96
C TYR A 498 -23.13 -1.85 25.90
N ASN A 499 -23.88 -2.52 26.80
CA ASN A 499 -23.31 -3.46 27.76
C ASN A 499 -23.30 -4.88 27.19
N ILE A 500 -22.13 -5.33 26.69
CA ILE A 500 -21.96 -6.65 26.08
C ILE A 500 -22.17 -7.80 27.09
N SER A 501 -21.96 -7.57 28.39
CA SER A 501 -22.10 -8.60 29.42
C SER A 501 -23.56 -9.04 29.64
N ARG A 502 -24.52 -8.24 29.18
CA ARG A 502 -25.97 -8.48 29.35
C ARG A 502 -26.67 -8.85 28.04
N ASP A 503 -25.94 -8.92 26.93
CA ASP A 503 -26.53 -9.26 25.62
C ASP A 503 -26.61 -10.78 25.43
N ALA A 504 -27.81 -11.34 25.60
CA ALA A 504 -28.05 -12.77 25.39
C ALA A 504 -27.90 -13.23 23.93
N GLU A 505 -27.97 -12.31 22.96
CA GLU A 505 -27.82 -12.57 21.53
C GLU A 505 -26.47 -12.03 20.97
N LEU A 506 -25.49 -11.74 21.82
CA LEU A 506 -24.24 -11.10 21.46
C LEU A 506 -23.55 -11.79 20.25
N SER A 507 -23.52 -13.12 20.24
CA SER A 507 -22.91 -13.89 19.15
C SER A 507 -23.57 -13.59 17.80
N LYS A 508 -24.90 -13.53 17.75
CA LYS A 508 -25.67 -13.21 16.55
C LYS A 508 -25.39 -11.77 16.10
N HIS A 509 -25.43 -10.83 17.04
CA HIS A 509 -25.20 -9.42 16.75
C HIS A 509 -23.78 -9.16 16.23
N VAL A 510 -22.75 -9.77 16.83
CA VAL A 510 -21.37 -9.64 16.36
C VAL A 510 -21.19 -10.26 14.97
N MET A 511 -21.81 -11.44 14.72
CA MET A 511 -21.74 -12.06 13.41
C MET A 511 -22.43 -11.23 12.32
N GLU A 512 -23.59 -10.65 12.60
CA GLU A 512 -24.28 -9.75 11.66
C GLU A 512 -23.43 -8.54 11.27
N VAL A 513 -22.63 -8.00 12.21
CA VAL A 513 -21.68 -6.91 11.95
C VAL A 513 -20.54 -7.39 11.07
N LEU A 514 -19.96 -8.54 11.42
CA LEU A 514 -18.84 -9.11 10.65
C LEU A 514 -19.27 -9.50 9.23
N ASP A 515 -20.48 -10.04 9.06
CA ASP A 515 -21.04 -10.35 7.75
C ASP A 515 -21.23 -9.08 6.90
N PHE A 516 -21.72 -8.00 7.52
CA PHE A 516 -21.86 -6.72 6.84
C PHE A 516 -20.51 -6.12 6.45
N PHE A 517 -19.48 -6.22 7.30
CA PHE A 517 -18.13 -5.79 6.91
C PHE A 517 -17.59 -6.58 5.72
N ASP A 518 -17.86 -7.88 5.65
CA ASP A 518 -17.45 -8.68 4.49
C ASP A 518 -18.18 -8.27 3.20
N GLU A 519 -19.42 -7.76 3.31
CA GLU A 519 -20.17 -7.24 2.15
C GLU A 519 -19.55 -5.95 1.59
N ILE A 520 -18.95 -5.09 2.45
CA ILE A 520 -18.42 -3.76 2.06
C ILE A 520 -16.90 -3.72 1.88
N LYS A 521 -16.18 -4.78 2.18
CA LYS A 521 -14.73 -4.87 1.91
C LYS A 521 -14.41 -4.69 0.42
N PRO A 522 -13.18 -4.32 0.04
CA PRO A 522 -11.97 -4.18 0.88
C PRO A 522 -11.87 -2.83 1.59
N PHE A 523 -11.10 -2.81 2.68
CA PHE A 523 -10.76 -1.60 3.41
C PHE A 523 -9.34 -1.14 3.11
N GLY A 524 -9.06 0.14 3.31
CA GLY A 524 -7.73 0.71 3.14
C GLY A 524 -7.76 2.23 3.24
N LYS A 525 -6.68 2.89 2.83
CA LYS A 525 -6.57 4.35 2.89
C LYS A 525 -7.81 5.03 2.29
N GLY A 526 -8.40 5.98 3.03
CA GLY A 526 -9.60 6.71 2.62
C GLY A 526 -10.92 5.94 2.77
N PHE A 527 -10.87 4.64 3.00
CA PHE A 527 -11.99 3.78 3.37
C PHE A 527 -11.54 2.81 4.47
N GLU A 528 -11.18 3.37 5.62
CA GLU A 528 -10.66 2.61 6.75
C GLU A 528 -11.85 2.15 7.61
N ALA A 529 -11.97 0.85 7.84
CA ALA A 529 -12.81 0.34 8.90
C ALA A 529 -11.99 0.33 10.19
N GLU A 530 -12.17 1.30 11.04
CA GLU A 530 -11.83 1.08 12.43
C GLU A 530 -12.84 0.09 12.99
N THR A 531 -12.46 -1.18 13.07
CA THR A 531 -13.23 -2.24 13.73
C THR A 531 -13.15 -2.12 15.25
N GLN A 532 -12.72 -0.98 15.78
CA GLN A 532 -12.65 -0.70 17.20
C GLN A 532 -13.93 -0.01 17.65
N PHE A 533 -14.68 -0.73 18.47
CA PHE A 533 -15.92 -0.26 19.06
C PHE A 533 -15.70 0.00 20.55
N THR A 534 -16.41 0.97 21.11
CA THR A 534 -16.41 1.20 22.55
C THR A 534 -17.58 0.45 23.16
N PHE A 535 -17.30 -0.47 24.07
CA PHE A 535 -18.31 -1.24 24.79
C PHE A 535 -18.19 -1.08 26.29
N MET A 536 -19.29 -1.37 26.97
CA MET A 536 -19.34 -1.48 28.40
C MET A 536 -19.26 -2.94 28.84
N LEU A 537 -18.46 -3.20 29.85
CA LEU A 537 -18.32 -4.49 30.53
C LEU A 537 -18.73 -4.33 32.00
N ASP A 538 -19.60 -5.23 32.46
CA ASP A 538 -19.94 -5.38 33.87
C ASP A 538 -19.14 -6.58 34.42
N PRO A 539 -18.14 -6.36 35.27
CA PRO A 539 -17.31 -7.43 35.78
C PRO A 539 -18.10 -8.50 36.57
N ILE A 540 -19.17 -8.12 37.27
CA ILE A 540 -20.02 -9.06 38.03
C ILE A 540 -20.80 -9.95 37.06
N GLU A 541 -21.33 -9.39 36.00
CA GLU A 541 -22.05 -10.20 35.01
C GLU A 541 -21.10 -11.19 34.30
N ILE A 542 -19.80 -10.83 34.09
CA ILE A 542 -18.81 -11.73 33.50
C ILE A 542 -18.62 -12.99 34.37
N GLN A 543 -18.70 -12.91 35.71
CA GLN A 543 -18.59 -14.08 36.57
C GLN A 543 -19.68 -15.12 36.31
N LYS A 544 -20.83 -14.70 35.81
CA LYS A 544 -21.94 -15.60 35.44
C LYS A 544 -21.70 -16.37 34.17
N HIS A 545 -20.66 -15.99 33.42
CA HIS A 545 -20.24 -16.59 32.16
C HIS A 545 -19.00 -17.48 32.37
N ASN A 546 -18.58 -18.18 31.32
CA ASN A 546 -17.42 -19.07 31.36
C ASN A 546 -16.12 -18.27 31.43
N TYR A 547 -15.69 -17.85 32.61
CA TYR A 547 -14.51 -17.06 32.90
C TYR A 547 -13.38 -17.93 33.45
N ASN A 548 -12.16 -17.80 32.86
CA ASN A 548 -10.97 -18.48 33.36
C ASN A 548 -10.03 -17.46 34.04
N PRO A 549 -9.96 -17.44 35.39
CA PRO A 549 -9.10 -16.50 36.12
C PRO A 549 -7.61 -16.80 35.97
N ASP A 550 -7.24 -18.04 35.64
CA ASP A 550 -5.85 -18.50 35.58
C ASP A 550 -5.23 -18.41 34.16
N PHE A 551 -5.96 -17.78 33.24
CA PHE A 551 -5.49 -17.64 31.87
C PHE A 551 -4.31 -16.67 31.77
N TRP A 552 -3.08 -17.18 31.97
CA TRP A 552 -1.77 -16.50 31.83
C TRP A 552 -1.78 -15.03 32.35
N LYS A 553 -1.05 -14.13 31.66
CA LYS A 553 -1.05 -12.66 31.88
C LYS A 553 -2.22 -11.94 31.21
N THR A 554 -3.11 -12.65 30.55
CA THR A 554 -4.19 -12.13 29.73
C THR A 554 -5.54 -12.42 30.39
N PHE A 555 -6.61 -11.84 29.84
CA PHE A 555 -7.99 -12.09 30.28
C PHE A 555 -8.75 -12.80 29.15
N LYS A 556 -9.58 -13.79 29.53
CA LYS A 556 -10.45 -14.50 28.59
C LYS A 556 -11.74 -14.91 29.26
N ALA A 557 -12.88 -14.63 28.60
CA ALA A 557 -14.21 -15.06 28.97
C ALA A 557 -15.01 -15.48 27.73
N GLU A 558 -16.10 -16.23 27.92
CA GLU A 558 -17.07 -16.51 26.85
C GLU A 558 -18.41 -15.92 27.26
N ILE A 559 -18.89 -14.89 26.56
CA ILE A 559 -20.15 -14.18 26.84
C ILE A 559 -21.12 -14.49 25.70
N ALA A 560 -22.25 -15.14 26.02
CA ALA A 560 -23.29 -15.49 25.05
C ALA A 560 -22.73 -16.06 23.71
N GLY A 561 -21.74 -16.97 23.78
CA GLY A 561 -21.13 -17.62 22.63
C GLY A 561 -20.04 -16.82 21.92
N VAL A 562 -19.69 -15.63 22.43
CA VAL A 562 -18.58 -14.81 21.94
C VAL A 562 -17.37 -14.98 22.84
N GLU A 563 -16.22 -15.25 22.24
CA GLU A 563 -14.95 -15.25 22.96
C GLU A 563 -14.49 -13.81 23.16
N VAL A 564 -14.45 -13.35 24.42
CA VAL A 564 -14.00 -12.01 24.80
C VAL A 564 -12.64 -12.13 25.49
N LEU A 565 -11.62 -11.46 24.94
CA LEU A 565 -10.27 -11.53 25.48
C LEU A 565 -9.53 -10.19 25.36
N THR A 566 -8.47 -10.04 26.17
CA THR A 566 -7.51 -8.95 25.99
C THR A 566 -6.09 -9.43 26.18
N PHE A 567 -5.19 -8.87 25.37
CA PHE A 567 -3.73 -9.00 25.49
C PHE A 567 -3.11 -7.79 26.20
N ASP A 568 -3.91 -6.75 26.49
CA ASP A 568 -3.52 -5.61 27.28
C ASP A 568 -3.39 -6.03 28.74
N ILE A 569 -2.18 -5.98 29.29
CA ILE A 569 -1.85 -6.48 30.63
C ILE A 569 -2.54 -5.64 31.71
N GLU A 570 -2.61 -4.32 31.52
CA GLU A 570 -3.23 -3.39 32.47
C GLU A 570 -4.73 -3.60 32.52
N LEU A 571 -5.39 -3.67 31.35
CA LEU A 571 -6.82 -3.98 31.27
C LEU A 571 -7.14 -5.36 31.83
N ALA A 572 -6.32 -6.39 31.51
CA ALA A 572 -6.52 -7.74 32.03
C ALA A 572 -6.44 -7.78 33.57
N GLN A 573 -5.47 -7.05 34.12
CA GLN A 573 -5.29 -6.98 35.59
C GLN A 573 -6.42 -6.22 36.25
N MET A 574 -6.86 -5.10 35.67
CA MET A 574 -8.01 -4.33 36.13
C MET A 574 -9.31 -5.16 36.13
N LEU A 575 -9.59 -5.91 35.06
CA LEU A 575 -10.75 -6.80 34.95
C LEU A 575 -10.71 -7.90 36.03
N LYS A 576 -9.58 -8.59 36.19
CA LYS A 576 -9.41 -9.66 37.18
C LYS A 576 -9.60 -9.15 38.62
N THR A 577 -9.01 -7.99 38.94
CA THR A 577 -9.13 -7.38 40.28
C THR A 577 -10.58 -7.02 40.59
N ARG A 578 -11.26 -6.33 39.67
CA ARG A 578 -12.67 -5.94 39.89
C ARG A 578 -13.60 -7.14 40.01
N ILE A 579 -13.38 -8.20 39.22
CA ILE A 579 -14.13 -9.45 39.33
C ILE A 579 -13.90 -10.09 40.71
N SER A 580 -12.64 -10.16 41.17
CA SER A 580 -12.31 -10.79 42.46
C SER A 580 -12.84 -10.00 43.67
N GLU A 581 -12.92 -8.70 43.58
CA GLU A 581 -13.42 -7.81 44.64
C GLU A 581 -14.95 -7.68 44.64
N GLY A 582 -15.63 -8.24 43.62
CA GLY A 582 -17.07 -8.08 43.47
C GLY A 582 -17.50 -6.63 43.21
N ASN A 583 -16.64 -5.83 42.59
CA ASN A 583 -16.89 -4.43 42.30
C ASN A 583 -17.79 -4.31 41.07
N ASP A 584 -18.96 -3.67 41.22
CA ASP A 584 -19.97 -3.47 40.18
C ASP A 584 -19.74 -2.27 39.24
N GLY A 585 -18.54 -1.69 39.29
CA GLY A 585 -18.18 -0.58 38.42
C GLY A 585 -18.05 -1.00 36.97
N ILE A 586 -18.84 -0.39 36.09
CA ILE A 586 -18.78 -0.58 34.65
C ILE A 586 -17.39 -0.16 34.10
N ILE A 587 -16.83 -0.96 33.20
CA ILE A 587 -15.59 -0.67 32.50
C ILE A 587 -15.92 -0.38 31.03
N VAL A 588 -15.42 0.74 30.54
CA VAL A 588 -15.47 1.08 29.10
C VAL A 588 -14.20 0.59 28.44
N CYS A 589 -14.33 -0.19 27.38
CA CYS A 589 -13.21 -0.75 26.62
C CYS A 589 -13.37 -0.46 25.13
N LYS A 590 -12.25 -0.25 24.44
CA LYS A 590 -12.20 -0.44 23.00
C LYS A 590 -12.22 -1.93 22.68
N CYS A 591 -12.84 -2.29 21.56
CA CYS A 591 -12.99 -3.68 21.14
C CYS A 591 -12.84 -3.81 19.64
N GLU A 592 -12.01 -4.73 19.22
CA GLU A 592 -11.92 -5.18 17.83
C GLU A 592 -12.72 -6.47 17.65
N LEU A 593 -13.61 -6.50 16.65
CA LEU A 593 -14.41 -7.68 16.31
C LEU A 593 -13.66 -8.55 15.31
N LYS A 594 -13.60 -9.87 15.57
CA LYS A 594 -12.90 -10.85 14.72
C LYS A 594 -13.72 -12.13 14.57
N ARG A 595 -13.46 -12.86 13.48
CA ARG A 595 -13.81 -14.27 13.36
C ARG A 595 -12.61 -15.12 13.80
N ASN A 596 -12.84 -15.96 14.81
CA ASN A 596 -11.88 -16.99 15.20
C ASN A 596 -12.26 -18.32 14.53
N GLU A 597 -11.45 -18.78 13.60
CA GLU A 597 -11.64 -20.06 12.93
C GLU A 597 -10.75 -21.12 13.58
N PHE A 598 -11.38 -22.07 14.25
CA PHE A 598 -10.67 -23.19 14.88
C PHE A 598 -11.34 -24.50 14.50
N MET A 599 -10.60 -25.43 13.92
CA MET A 599 -11.06 -26.78 13.48
C MET A 599 -12.33 -26.73 12.61
N GLY A 600 -12.41 -25.76 11.67
CA GLY A 600 -13.55 -25.59 10.74
C GLY A 600 -14.81 -25.00 11.41
N ARG A 601 -14.72 -24.56 12.66
CA ARG A 601 -15.78 -23.81 13.33
C ARG A 601 -15.39 -22.34 13.42
N VAL A 602 -16.26 -21.48 12.93
CA VAL A 602 -16.13 -20.03 13.02
C VAL A 602 -16.89 -19.55 14.26
N LYS A 603 -16.19 -18.85 15.17
CA LYS A 603 -16.80 -18.21 16.34
C LYS A 603 -16.48 -16.71 16.31
N PRO A 604 -17.44 -15.87 16.69
CA PRO A 604 -17.14 -14.45 16.90
C PRO A 604 -16.21 -14.26 18.09
N GLN A 605 -15.29 -13.34 17.95
CA GLN A 605 -14.30 -12.98 18.96
C GLN A 605 -14.25 -11.47 19.14
N MET A 606 -14.11 -11.02 20.36
CA MET A 606 -13.92 -9.63 20.73
C MET A 606 -12.57 -9.47 21.44
N VAL A 607 -11.70 -8.64 20.86
CA VAL A 607 -10.39 -8.33 21.44
C VAL A 607 -10.45 -6.94 22.06
N LEU A 608 -10.34 -6.88 23.37
CA LEU A 608 -10.46 -5.65 24.14
C LEU A 608 -9.13 -4.95 24.34
N SER A 609 -9.15 -3.62 24.40
CA SER A 609 -8.04 -2.76 24.80
C SER A 609 -8.55 -1.58 25.64
N LEU A 610 -7.64 -0.89 26.33
CA LEU A 610 -7.97 0.38 26.99
C LEU A 610 -8.40 1.42 25.94
N PRO A 611 -9.27 2.37 26.31
CA PRO A 611 -9.77 3.44 25.45
C PRO A 611 -8.68 4.32 24.86
#